data_99f2760fa890f5ff22b8cf757b1bdb35
#
_entry.id   99f2760fa890f5ff22b8cf757b1bdb35
#
_cell.length_a   1.000
_cell.length_b   1.000
_cell.length_c   1.000
_cell.angle_alpha   90.00
_cell.angle_beta   90.00
_cell.angle_gamma   90.00
#
_symmetry.space_group_name_H-M   'P 1'
#
loop_
_entity.id
_entity.type
_entity.pdbx_description
1 polymer ?
#
loop_
_entity_poly.entity_id
_entity_poly.type
_entity_poly.pdbx_seq_one_letter_code
_entity_poly.pdbx_strand_id
1 'polypeptide(L)'
;IRYPVLGATLQRRAGTARHDAVAWGYARGADAMGVDIIQNCEVTDIKISNGNVTGIETTKGSINTKKLGIVTAGHSSVMAKMAGMRLPLESRPLQALVSEPVKPIIDTVVMSNTIHAYVSQSDKGELVIGAGTDGYTSYTQRGGFNIVEDTIAAVVELFPLFSRMKML
;
A
#
# COMPACT_ATOMS: atom_id res chain seq x y z
N ILE A 1 -5.54 -19.88 19.74
CA ILE A 1 -4.20 -19.80 19.10
C ILE A 1 -3.60 -21.22 19.15
N ARG A 2 -3.23 -21.74 17.99
CA ARG A 2 -2.53 -23.04 17.89
C ARG A 2 -1.01 -22.88 17.93
N TYR A 3 -0.55 -21.72 17.50
CA TYR A 3 0.86 -21.38 17.44
C TYR A 3 1.39 -21.03 18.85
N PRO A 4 2.56 -21.56 19.27
CA PRO A 4 3.13 -21.27 20.59
C PRO A 4 3.61 -19.81 20.65
N VAL A 5 2.89 -18.99 21.39
CA VAL A 5 3.24 -17.59 21.63
C VAL A 5 3.90 -17.47 22.99
N LEU A 6 5.16 -17.02 23.02
CA LEU A 6 5.91 -16.81 24.27
C LEU A 6 5.62 -15.45 24.90
N GLY A 7 5.21 -14.47 24.11
CA GLY A 7 4.92 -13.12 24.55
C GLY A 7 4.62 -12.19 23.37
N ALA A 8 4.24 -10.97 23.70
CA ALA A 8 3.98 -9.92 22.74
C ALA A 8 4.35 -8.54 23.30
N THR A 9 4.61 -7.59 22.42
CA THR A 9 4.72 -6.18 22.78
C THR A 9 3.47 -5.44 22.33
N LEU A 10 2.98 -4.53 23.15
CA LEU A 10 1.81 -3.72 22.84
C LEU A 10 2.14 -2.24 22.83
N GLN A 11 1.90 -1.59 21.70
CA GLN A 11 1.95 -0.13 21.59
C GLN A 11 0.56 0.46 21.87
N ARG A 12 0.35 0.89 23.10
CA ARG A 12 -0.96 1.37 23.59
C ARG A 12 -1.43 2.68 22.97
N ARG A 13 -0.52 3.47 22.38
CA ARG A 13 -0.82 4.76 21.73
C ARG A 13 -0.87 4.66 20.21
N ALA A 14 -0.75 3.47 19.66
CA ALA A 14 -0.94 3.23 18.24
C ALA A 14 -2.43 3.08 17.92
N GLY A 15 -2.74 3.05 16.64
CA GLY A 15 -4.08 2.87 16.14
C GLY A 15 -4.06 2.59 14.63
N THR A 16 -5.23 2.47 14.05
CA THR A 16 -5.42 2.37 12.61
C THR A 16 -5.89 3.70 12.06
N ALA A 17 -5.37 4.08 10.90
CA ALA A 17 -5.85 5.24 10.17
C ALA A 17 -6.59 4.79 8.91
N ARG A 18 -7.72 5.41 8.63
CA ARG A 18 -8.40 5.22 7.35
C ARG A 18 -7.61 5.94 6.27
N HIS A 19 -6.89 5.15 5.46
CA HIS A 19 -5.98 5.68 4.44
C HIS A 19 -6.67 6.59 3.43
N ASP A 20 -7.90 6.27 3.03
CA ASP A 20 -8.74 7.07 2.15
C ASP A 20 -9.06 8.46 2.76
N ALA A 21 -9.48 8.50 4.03
CA ALA A 21 -9.76 9.74 4.73
C ALA A 21 -8.51 10.62 4.89
N VAL A 22 -7.35 9.99 5.16
CA VAL A 22 -6.06 10.69 5.24
C VAL A 22 -5.68 11.29 3.88
N ALA A 23 -5.78 10.52 2.80
CA ALA A 23 -5.47 10.98 1.45
C ALA A 23 -6.39 12.14 1.04
N TRP A 24 -7.69 12.02 1.26
CA TRP A 24 -8.65 13.10 0.98
C TRP A 24 -8.44 14.32 1.86
N GLY A 25 -8.04 14.13 3.12
CA GLY A 25 -7.70 15.25 4.01
C GLY A 25 -6.54 16.08 3.48
N TYR A 26 -5.46 15.43 3.06
CA TYR A 26 -4.33 16.11 2.43
C TYR A 26 -4.69 16.75 1.09
N ALA A 27 -5.46 16.07 0.24
CA ALA A 27 -5.89 16.62 -1.04
C ALA A 27 -6.72 17.90 -0.86
N ARG A 28 -7.70 17.90 0.05
CA ARG A 28 -8.50 19.09 0.35
C ARG A 28 -7.66 20.24 0.94
N GLY A 29 -6.70 19.90 1.80
CA GLY A 29 -5.78 20.89 2.35
C GLY A 29 -4.89 21.53 1.27
N ALA A 30 -4.40 20.74 0.33
CA ALA A 30 -3.60 21.21 -0.79
C ALA A 30 -4.44 22.11 -1.73
N ASP A 31 -5.63 21.66 -2.10
CA ASP A 31 -6.58 22.41 -2.94
C ASP A 31 -6.91 23.77 -2.31
N ALA A 32 -7.20 23.81 -1.01
CA ALA A 32 -7.46 25.05 -0.29
C ALA A 32 -6.27 26.03 -0.27
N MET A 33 -5.05 25.52 -0.48
CA MET A 33 -3.82 26.33 -0.62
C MET A 33 -3.50 26.69 -2.09
N GLY A 34 -4.38 26.37 -3.03
CA GLY A 34 -4.24 26.71 -4.45
C GLY A 34 -3.41 25.69 -5.24
N VAL A 35 -3.32 24.46 -4.78
CA VAL A 35 -2.66 23.39 -5.55
C VAL A 35 -3.64 22.78 -6.53
N ASP A 36 -3.31 22.80 -7.82
CA ASP A 36 -4.09 22.09 -8.85
C ASP A 36 -3.88 20.59 -8.75
N ILE A 37 -4.94 19.82 -8.51
CA ILE A 37 -4.91 18.36 -8.45
C ILE A 37 -5.52 17.80 -9.72
N ILE A 38 -4.69 17.26 -10.61
CA ILE A 38 -5.11 16.72 -11.90
C ILE A 38 -5.16 15.20 -11.82
N GLN A 39 -6.34 14.66 -11.61
CA GLN A 39 -6.57 13.20 -11.56
C GLN A 39 -6.56 12.57 -12.96
N ASN A 40 -6.30 11.26 -13.01
CA ASN A 40 -6.27 10.49 -14.26
C ASN A 40 -5.38 11.16 -15.33
N CYS A 41 -4.21 11.64 -14.91
CA CYS A 41 -3.22 12.33 -15.71
C CYS A 41 -1.87 11.65 -15.50
N GLU A 42 -1.53 10.71 -16.38
CA GLU A 42 -0.28 9.98 -16.32
C GLU A 42 0.85 10.85 -16.87
N VAL A 43 1.97 10.89 -16.15
CA VAL A 43 3.23 11.47 -16.67
C VAL A 43 3.91 10.44 -17.55
N THR A 44 4.08 10.78 -18.81
CA THR A 44 4.64 9.90 -19.83
C THR A 44 6.10 10.18 -20.16
N ASP A 45 6.58 11.39 -19.86
CA ASP A 45 7.99 11.77 -20.05
C ASP A 45 8.37 12.95 -19.16
N ILE A 46 9.68 13.09 -18.88
CA ILE A 46 10.28 14.21 -18.15
C ILE A 46 11.26 14.93 -19.07
N LYS A 47 10.96 16.18 -19.39
CA LYS A 47 11.80 17.00 -20.28
C LYS A 47 13.02 17.55 -19.53
N ILE A 48 14.19 17.23 -20.01
CA ILE A 48 15.47 17.71 -19.46
C ILE A 48 16.27 18.39 -20.57
N SER A 49 16.77 19.58 -20.29
CA SER A 49 17.68 20.31 -21.18
C SER A 49 18.86 20.85 -20.38
N ASN A 50 20.06 20.58 -20.84
CA ASN A 50 21.31 20.99 -20.18
C ASN A 50 21.36 20.61 -18.69
N GLY A 51 20.88 19.39 -18.35
CA GLY A 51 20.84 18.87 -16.97
C GLY A 51 19.76 19.47 -16.07
N ASN A 52 18.86 20.29 -16.59
CA ASN A 52 17.77 20.92 -15.85
C ASN A 52 16.42 20.44 -16.34
N VAL A 53 15.48 20.23 -15.43
CA VAL A 53 14.09 19.97 -15.77
C VAL A 53 13.48 21.20 -16.43
N THR A 54 12.82 21.01 -17.56
CA THR A 54 12.11 22.07 -18.29
C THR A 54 10.62 21.85 -18.35
N GLY A 55 10.15 20.63 -18.09
CA GLY A 55 8.74 20.28 -18.09
C GLY A 55 8.49 18.78 -18.00
N ILE A 56 7.23 18.41 -18.14
CA ILE A 56 6.77 17.04 -18.23
C ILE A 56 5.77 16.89 -19.38
N GLU A 57 5.72 15.70 -19.97
CA GLU A 57 4.63 15.28 -20.84
C GLU A 57 3.63 14.45 -20.03
N THR A 58 2.37 14.63 -20.33
CA THR A 58 1.28 13.88 -19.70
C THR A 58 0.25 13.44 -20.71
N THR A 59 -0.60 12.51 -20.33
CA THR A 59 -1.76 12.08 -21.14
C THR A 59 -2.78 13.21 -21.38
N LYS A 60 -2.64 14.35 -20.68
CA LYS A 60 -3.51 15.53 -20.82
C LYS A 60 -2.80 16.77 -21.40
N GLY A 61 -1.56 16.60 -21.85
CA GLY A 61 -0.76 17.67 -22.42
C GLY A 61 0.53 17.94 -21.65
N SER A 62 1.31 18.92 -22.13
CA SER A 62 2.60 19.29 -21.56
C SER A 62 2.45 20.30 -20.44
N ILE A 63 3.28 20.18 -19.42
CA ILE A 63 3.38 21.15 -18.33
C ILE A 63 4.83 21.64 -18.24
N ASN A 64 5.05 22.94 -18.39
CA ASN A 64 6.38 23.54 -18.24
C ASN A 64 6.67 23.79 -16.75
N THR A 65 7.79 23.31 -16.27
CA THR A 65 8.24 23.53 -14.90
C THR A 65 9.76 23.44 -14.78
N LYS A 66 10.33 24.17 -13.86
CA LYS A 66 11.76 24.12 -13.54
C LYS A 66 12.06 23.24 -12.32
N LYS A 67 11.04 22.77 -11.61
CA LYS A 67 11.17 21.92 -10.43
C LYS A 67 10.16 20.80 -10.51
N LEU A 68 10.58 19.58 -10.23
CA LEU A 68 9.74 18.39 -10.25
C LEU A 68 9.99 17.55 -9.01
N GLY A 69 8.94 17.23 -8.28
CA GLY A 69 8.95 16.25 -7.20
C GLY A 69 8.41 14.91 -7.68
N ILE A 70 9.17 13.84 -7.49
CA ILE A 70 8.73 12.46 -7.78
C ILE A 70 8.27 11.83 -6.47
N VAL A 71 6.95 11.59 -6.32
CA VAL A 71 6.32 11.08 -5.11
C VAL A 71 5.40 9.92 -5.48
N THR A 72 5.94 8.92 -6.16
CA THR A 72 5.18 7.84 -6.82
C THR A 72 5.38 6.46 -6.15
N ALA A 73 5.82 6.44 -4.90
CA ALA A 73 6.01 5.22 -4.09
C ALA A 73 6.71 4.11 -4.88
N GLY A 74 6.06 2.96 -5.10
CA GLY A 74 6.62 1.83 -5.82
C GLY A 74 7.01 2.12 -7.27
N HIS A 75 6.47 3.16 -7.91
CA HIS A 75 6.82 3.56 -9.28
C HIS A 75 7.95 4.59 -9.35
N SER A 76 8.56 4.95 -8.22
CA SER A 76 9.62 5.99 -8.20
C SER A 76 10.82 5.66 -9.07
N SER A 77 11.22 4.39 -9.18
CA SER A 77 12.31 3.98 -10.07
C SER A 77 11.97 4.13 -11.55
N VAL A 78 10.71 3.95 -11.93
CA VAL A 78 10.23 4.18 -13.31
C VAL A 78 10.32 5.66 -13.67
N MET A 79 9.79 6.52 -12.79
CA MET A 79 9.83 7.98 -12.98
C MET A 79 11.27 8.53 -12.97
N ALA A 80 12.11 8.02 -12.07
CA ALA A 80 13.52 8.42 -12.01
C ALA A 80 14.26 8.06 -13.31
N LYS A 81 13.96 6.91 -13.93
CA LYS A 81 14.53 6.50 -15.22
C LYS A 81 14.16 7.47 -16.33
N MET A 82 12.93 8.02 -16.36
CA MET A 82 12.54 9.06 -17.32
C MET A 82 13.40 10.33 -17.14
N ALA A 83 13.85 10.60 -15.93
CA ALA A 83 14.77 11.72 -15.62
C ALA A 83 16.26 11.35 -15.81
N GLY A 84 16.59 10.21 -16.39
CA GLY A 84 17.96 9.75 -16.55
C GLY A 84 18.66 9.32 -15.24
N MET A 85 17.92 9.16 -14.16
CA MET A 85 18.44 8.75 -12.85
C MET A 85 18.16 7.28 -12.56
N ARG A 86 19.06 6.64 -11.82
CA ARG A 86 18.85 5.28 -11.30
C ARG A 86 18.59 5.33 -9.81
N LEU A 87 17.44 4.83 -9.38
CA LEU A 87 17.16 4.56 -7.97
C LEU A 87 17.32 3.05 -7.69
N PRO A 88 17.98 2.65 -6.59
CA PRO A 88 18.12 1.26 -6.20
C PRO A 88 16.86 0.76 -5.49
N LEU A 89 15.71 0.86 -6.16
CA LEU A 89 14.39 0.44 -5.66
C LEU A 89 13.85 -0.67 -6.54
N GLU A 90 13.36 -1.71 -5.89
CA GLU A 90 12.59 -2.80 -6.51
C GLU A 90 11.19 -2.81 -5.92
N SER A 91 10.19 -2.97 -6.78
CA SER A 91 8.80 -3.07 -6.36
C SER A 91 8.32 -4.51 -6.47
N ARG A 92 7.67 -4.99 -5.42
CA ARG A 92 7.08 -6.32 -5.38
C ARG A 92 5.60 -6.21 -5.05
N PRO A 93 4.74 -7.05 -5.62
CA PRO A 93 3.33 -7.08 -5.26
C PRO A 93 3.19 -7.46 -3.78
N LEU A 94 2.56 -6.60 -3.01
CA LEU A 94 2.17 -6.85 -1.62
C LEU A 94 0.68 -7.14 -1.60
N GLN A 95 0.29 -8.26 -1.01
CA GLN A 95 -1.10 -8.69 -1.00
C GLN A 95 -1.74 -8.45 0.36
N ALA A 96 -2.99 -8.01 0.31
CA ALA A 96 -3.88 -7.94 1.46
C ALA A 96 -5.24 -8.52 1.09
N LEU A 97 -5.87 -9.14 2.08
CA LEU A 97 -7.17 -9.80 1.94
C LEU A 97 -8.17 -9.12 2.84
N VAL A 98 -9.42 -9.14 2.44
CA VAL A 98 -10.54 -8.58 3.21
C VAL A 98 -11.60 -9.65 3.37
N SER A 99 -12.09 -9.84 4.60
CA SER A 99 -13.19 -10.77 4.87
C SER A 99 -14.56 -10.14 4.68
N GLU A 100 -15.60 -10.97 4.68
CA GLU A 100 -16.96 -10.50 4.96
C GLU A 100 -17.00 -9.75 6.31
N PRO A 101 -17.90 -8.76 6.49
CA PRO A 101 -18.08 -8.07 7.76
C PRO A 101 -18.56 -9.04 8.85
N VAL A 102 -17.92 -8.98 10.00
CA VAL A 102 -18.28 -9.75 11.17
C VAL A 102 -18.45 -8.84 12.39
N LYS A 103 -19.05 -9.36 13.46
CA LYS A 103 -19.12 -8.61 14.71
C LYS A 103 -17.72 -8.25 15.22
N PRO A 104 -17.57 -7.16 16.01
CA PRO A 104 -16.27 -6.79 16.59
C PRO A 104 -15.68 -7.95 17.42
N ILE A 105 -14.50 -8.41 17.04
CA ILE A 105 -13.76 -9.51 17.67
C ILE A 105 -12.30 -9.18 17.93
N ILE A 106 -11.77 -8.17 17.24
CA ILE A 106 -10.40 -7.67 17.42
C ILE A 106 -10.46 -6.15 17.54
N ASP A 107 -9.94 -5.61 18.63
CA ASP A 107 -9.87 -4.19 18.93
C ASP A 107 -8.47 -3.59 18.74
N THR A 108 -7.52 -4.41 18.32
CA THR A 108 -6.13 -4.01 18.08
C THR A 108 -5.56 -4.72 16.84
N VAL A 109 -4.54 -4.13 16.25
CA VAL A 109 -3.79 -4.80 15.18
C VAL A 109 -2.89 -5.85 15.80
N VAL A 110 -3.04 -7.09 15.38
CA VAL A 110 -2.16 -8.21 15.76
C VAL A 110 -1.23 -8.51 14.60
N MET A 111 0.07 -8.51 14.85
CA MET A 111 1.09 -8.85 13.86
C MET A 111 2.03 -9.91 14.42
N SER A 112 2.35 -10.90 13.64
CA SER A 112 3.38 -11.90 13.93
C SER A 112 4.44 -11.91 12.83
N ASN A 113 5.67 -11.55 13.20
CA ASN A 113 6.80 -11.59 12.27
C ASN A 113 7.25 -13.02 11.97
N THR A 114 6.96 -13.98 12.85
CA THR A 114 7.38 -15.38 12.66
C THR A 114 6.57 -16.06 11.55
N ILE A 115 5.29 -15.77 11.48
CA ILE A 115 4.40 -16.33 10.43
C ILE A 115 4.08 -15.32 9.34
N HIS A 116 4.71 -14.13 9.37
CA HIS A 116 4.51 -13.07 8.39
C HIS A 116 3.06 -12.73 8.09
N ALA A 117 2.26 -12.54 9.14
CA ALA A 117 0.87 -12.16 9.00
C ALA A 117 0.47 -11.07 9.98
N TYR A 118 -0.38 -10.16 9.54
CA TYR A 118 -1.09 -9.24 10.42
C TYR A 118 -2.59 -9.35 10.21
N VAL A 119 -3.33 -9.04 11.26
CA VAL A 119 -4.78 -8.96 11.25
C VAL A 119 -5.22 -7.71 11.97
N SER A 120 -6.13 -6.97 11.38
CA SER A 120 -6.88 -5.91 12.02
C SER A 120 -8.34 -6.02 11.65
N GLN A 121 -9.21 -5.33 12.37
CA GLN A 121 -10.62 -5.24 12.01
C GLN A 121 -10.96 -3.80 11.67
N SER A 122 -11.69 -3.61 10.57
CA SER A 122 -12.17 -2.29 10.16
C SER A 122 -13.35 -1.84 11.01
N ASP A 123 -13.67 -0.55 10.95
CA ASP A 123 -14.87 0.02 11.59
C ASP A 123 -16.19 -0.47 10.96
N LYS A 124 -16.13 -1.08 9.78
CA LYS A 124 -17.26 -1.72 9.10
C LYS A 124 -17.41 -3.20 9.44
N GLY A 125 -16.44 -3.77 10.15
CA GLY A 125 -16.45 -5.14 10.62
C GLY A 125 -15.60 -6.12 9.80
N GLU A 126 -15.07 -5.72 8.63
CA GLU A 126 -14.20 -6.60 7.84
C GLU A 126 -12.87 -6.82 8.55
N LEU A 127 -12.36 -8.04 8.52
CA LEU A 127 -10.97 -8.30 8.85
C LEU A 127 -10.07 -7.93 7.67
N VAL A 128 -9.02 -7.20 7.95
CA VAL A 128 -7.95 -6.87 7.01
C VAL A 128 -6.75 -7.73 7.36
N ILE A 129 -6.35 -8.58 6.45
CA ILE A 129 -5.30 -9.58 6.63
C ILE A 129 -4.22 -9.34 5.59
N GLY A 130 -2.97 -9.35 5.99
CA GLY A 130 -1.89 -9.15 5.03
C GLY A 130 -0.52 -9.55 5.54
N ALA A 131 0.48 -9.11 4.81
CA ALA A 131 1.91 -9.26 4.87
C ALA A 131 2.51 -10.24 3.82
N GLY A 132 1.70 -10.90 3.00
CA GLY A 132 2.18 -11.72 1.89
C GLY A 132 2.77 -10.88 0.77
N THR A 133 3.96 -11.26 0.26
CA THR A 133 4.64 -10.57 -0.84
C THR A 133 5.08 -11.59 -1.88
N ASP A 134 4.78 -11.32 -3.15
CA ASP A 134 5.30 -12.15 -4.23
C ASP A 134 6.82 -12.04 -4.33
N GLY A 135 7.47 -13.14 -4.66
CA GLY A 135 8.94 -13.25 -4.71
C GLY A 135 9.60 -12.61 -5.94
N TYR A 136 8.84 -11.95 -6.81
CA TYR A 136 9.33 -11.35 -8.06
C TYR A 136 9.10 -9.84 -8.10
N THR A 137 9.96 -9.14 -8.83
CA THR A 137 9.81 -7.69 -9.08
C THR A 137 8.71 -7.45 -10.09
N SER A 138 7.71 -6.65 -9.74
CA SER A 138 6.60 -6.31 -10.62
C SER A 138 5.89 -5.04 -10.17
N TYR A 139 5.30 -4.34 -11.14
CA TYR A 139 4.38 -3.21 -10.91
C TYR A 139 2.92 -3.61 -11.12
N THR A 140 2.63 -4.90 -11.28
CA THR A 140 1.26 -5.40 -11.40
C THR A 140 0.49 -5.20 -10.10
N GLN A 141 -0.81 -5.01 -10.22
CA GLN A 141 -1.76 -5.05 -9.10
C GLN A 141 -2.39 -6.44 -8.93
N ARG A 142 -1.82 -7.45 -9.60
CA ARG A 142 -2.25 -8.85 -9.48
C ARG A 142 -1.21 -9.60 -8.66
N GLY A 143 -1.66 -10.31 -7.64
CA GLY A 143 -0.82 -11.16 -6.83
C GLY A 143 -0.92 -12.64 -7.21
N GLY A 144 -0.01 -13.45 -6.69
CA GLY A 144 -0.02 -14.90 -6.83
C GLY A 144 -1.03 -15.55 -5.87
N PHE A 145 -1.73 -16.58 -6.34
CA PHE A 145 -2.72 -17.30 -5.52
C PHE A 145 -2.07 -18.05 -4.35
N ASN A 146 -0.85 -18.52 -4.53
CA ASN A 146 -0.05 -19.15 -3.48
C ASN A 146 0.16 -18.23 -2.26
N ILE A 147 0.35 -16.93 -2.48
CA ILE A 147 0.49 -15.96 -1.38
C ILE A 147 -0.81 -15.82 -0.60
N VAL A 148 -1.96 -15.91 -1.27
CA VAL A 148 -3.28 -15.92 -0.62
C VAL A 148 -3.41 -17.14 0.29
N GLU A 149 -3.09 -18.33 -0.23
CA GLU A 149 -3.15 -19.59 0.52
C GLU A 149 -2.22 -19.57 1.74
N ASP A 150 -0.96 -19.18 1.57
CA ASP A 150 0.04 -19.10 2.64
C ASP A 150 -0.40 -18.10 3.72
N THR A 151 -0.91 -16.93 3.32
CA THR A 151 -1.38 -15.90 4.27
C THR A 151 -2.58 -16.40 5.07
N ILE A 152 -3.56 -17.05 4.44
CA ILE A 152 -4.72 -17.61 5.13
C ILE A 152 -4.30 -18.73 6.07
N ALA A 153 -3.43 -19.64 5.63
CA ALA A 153 -2.92 -20.71 6.47
C ALA A 153 -2.22 -20.18 7.72
N ALA A 154 -1.35 -19.19 7.57
CA ALA A 154 -0.66 -18.52 8.67
C ALA A 154 -1.64 -17.87 9.66
N VAL A 155 -2.65 -17.17 9.16
CA VAL A 155 -3.63 -16.49 10.01
C VAL A 155 -4.53 -17.48 10.75
N VAL A 156 -4.90 -18.60 10.13
CA VAL A 156 -5.70 -19.65 10.77
C VAL A 156 -4.91 -20.35 11.90
N GLU A 157 -3.59 -20.43 11.81
CA GLU A 157 -2.74 -20.90 12.92
C GLU A 157 -2.82 -19.95 14.14
N LEU A 158 -2.81 -18.64 13.92
CA LEU A 158 -2.99 -17.66 14.99
C LEU A 158 -4.44 -17.64 15.50
N PHE A 159 -5.40 -17.63 14.62
CA PHE A 159 -6.81 -17.47 14.92
C PHE A 159 -7.65 -18.57 14.23
N PRO A 160 -7.75 -19.77 14.81
CA PRO A 160 -8.51 -20.87 14.20
C PRO A 160 -9.97 -20.53 13.89
N LEU A 161 -10.55 -19.56 14.58
CA LEU A 161 -11.91 -19.07 14.31
C LEU A 161 -12.06 -18.55 12.87
N PHE A 162 -11.00 -17.99 12.30
CA PHE A 162 -11.04 -17.37 10.97
C PHE A 162 -11.19 -18.38 9.83
N SER A 163 -10.97 -19.68 10.10
CA SER A 163 -11.24 -20.73 9.12
C SER A 163 -12.71 -20.81 8.66
N ARG A 164 -13.62 -20.15 9.36
CA ARG A 164 -15.05 -20.11 9.06
C ARG A 164 -15.49 -18.85 8.32
N MET A 165 -14.59 -17.90 8.09
CA MET A 165 -14.89 -16.63 7.45
C MET A 165 -14.73 -16.72 5.94
N LYS A 166 -15.56 -15.98 5.22
CA LYS A 166 -15.43 -15.84 3.78
C LYS A 166 -14.52 -14.63 3.47
N MET A 167 -13.66 -14.82 2.51
CA MET A 167 -12.86 -13.74 1.92
C MET A 167 -13.59 -13.17 0.71
N LEU A 168 -13.47 -11.86 0.53
CA LEU A 168 -14.07 -11.10 -0.58
C LEU A 168 -13.06 -10.88 -1.71
#